data_bd6dfa029bae5033038e57e674be8239
#
_entry.id   bd6dfa029bae5033038e57e674be8239
#
_cell.length_a   1.000
_cell.length_b   1.000
_cell.length_c   1.000
_cell.angle_alpha   90.00
_cell.angle_beta   90.00
_cell.angle_gamma   90.00
#
_symmetry.space_group_name_H-M   'P 1'
#
loop_
_entity.id
_entity.type
_entity.pdbx_description
1 polymer ?
#
loop_
_entity_poly.entity_id
_entity_poly.type
_entity_poly.pdbx_seq_one_letter_code
_entity_poly.pdbx_strand_id
1 'polypeptide(L)'
;MTYYLGIFATPGGDKHHLFSIEGQGGTITNSMGPVSLENFQGTDTGFSADMPAGPGKHHFEAVYTPDGIQVTGTVIMEGKPVGTYTAHMKKTDSDLLPADPEGPSGPPDGPGGPPPMHP
;
A
#
# COMPACT_ATOMS: atom_id res chain seq x y z
N MET A 1 -9.07 10.80 12.17
CA MET A 1 -8.34 10.25 11.02
C MET A 1 -7.34 9.22 11.50
N THR A 2 -7.34 8.06 10.90
CA THR A 2 -6.42 6.97 11.25
C THR A 2 -5.50 6.69 10.07
N TYR A 3 -4.21 6.59 10.34
CA TYR A 3 -3.21 6.37 9.29
C TYR A 3 -2.57 5.00 9.46
N TYR A 4 -2.36 4.30 8.34
CA TYR A 4 -1.65 3.02 8.30
C TYR A 4 -0.58 3.10 7.24
N LEU A 5 0.65 2.74 7.61
CA LEU A 5 1.80 2.83 6.71
C LEU A 5 2.40 1.46 6.51
N GLY A 6 2.65 1.09 5.27
CA GLY A 6 3.27 -0.18 4.93
C GLY A 6 3.91 -0.15 3.56
N ILE A 7 4.51 -1.27 3.20
CA ILE A 7 5.23 -1.41 1.93
C ILE A 7 4.50 -2.46 1.09
N PHE A 8 4.17 -2.08 -0.14
CA PHE A 8 3.59 -2.99 -1.12
C PHE A 8 4.66 -3.36 -2.14
N ALA A 9 4.76 -4.65 -2.45
CA ALA A 9 5.62 -5.13 -3.52
C ALA A 9 4.90 -4.90 -4.85
N THR A 10 5.48 -4.03 -5.68
CA THR A 10 4.89 -3.70 -6.98
C THR A 10 5.87 -4.09 -8.08
N PRO A 11 5.42 -4.15 -9.35
CA PRO A 11 6.33 -4.43 -10.46
C PRO A 11 7.49 -3.43 -10.56
N GLY A 12 7.29 -2.19 -10.07
CA GLY A 12 8.34 -1.18 -10.07
C GLY A 12 9.22 -1.21 -8.82
N GLY A 13 9.08 -2.22 -7.96
CA GLY A 13 9.82 -2.34 -6.71
C GLY A 13 8.91 -2.16 -5.50
N ASP A 14 9.51 -2.16 -4.32
CA ASP A 14 8.77 -1.97 -3.08
C ASP A 14 8.45 -0.50 -2.89
N LYS A 15 7.20 -0.20 -2.60
CA LYS A 15 6.71 1.18 -2.47
C LYS A 15 5.96 1.36 -1.18
N HIS A 16 6.23 2.47 -0.50
CA HIS A 16 5.44 2.84 0.67
C HIS A 16 4.05 3.28 0.24
N HIS A 17 3.06 2.85 1.00
CA HIS A 17 1.68 3.29 0.84
C HIS A 17 1.15 3.70 2.19
N LEU A 18 0.35 4.76 2.20
CA LEU A 18 -0.27 5.28 3.41
C LEU A 18 -1.77 5.31 3.21
N PHE A 19 -2.50 4.56 4.04
CA PHE A 19 -3.95 4.69 4.11
C PHE A 19 -4.30 5.77 5.12
N SER A 20 -5.18 6.68 4.72
CA SER A 20 -5.76 7.69 5.60
C SER A 20 -7.25 7.44 5.65
N ILE A 21 -7.73 6.94 6.78
CA ILE A 21 -9.11 6.45 6.90
C ILE A 21 -9.87 7.34 7.88
N GLU A 22 -11.04 7.79 7.45
CA GLU A 22 -11.92 8.60 8.31
C GLU A 22 -13.37 8.20 8.03
N GLY A 23 -14.06 7.69 9.07
CA GLY A 23 -15.44 7.25 8.92
C GLY A 23 -15.57 6.14 7.90
N GLN A 24 -16.45 6.32 6.93
CA GLN A 24 -16.69 5.36 5.86
C GLN A 24 -16.02 5.81 4.56
N GLY A 25 -14.79 6.29 4.67
CA GLY A 25 -14.05 6.70 3.50
C GLY A 25 -12.58 6.82 3.78
N GLY A 26 -11.80 7.06 2.74
CA GLY A 26 -10.37 7.21 2.91
C GLY A 26 -9.63 7.46 1.62
N THR A 27 -8.32 7.56 1.78
CA THR A 27 -7.39 7.86 0.70
C THR A 27 -6.20 6.93 0.84
N ILE A 28 -5.66 6.48 -0.28
CA ILE A 28 -4.37 5.80 -0.30
C ILE A 28 -3.37 6.73 -0.99
N THR A 29 -2.21 6.92 -0.35
CA THR A 29 -1.16 7.81 -0.87
C THR A 29 0.10 7.01 -1.13
N ASN A 30 0.72 7.24 -2.28
CA ASN A 30 2.03 6.68 -2.61
C ASN A 30 2.85 7.77 -3.29
N SER A 31 4.02 7.41 -3.84
CA SER A 31 4.91 8.40 -4.45
C SER A 31 4.29 9.11 -5.66
N MET A 32 3.21 8.58 -6.22
CA MET A 32 2.50 9.21 -7.33
C MET A 32 1.38 10.14 -6.85
N GLY A 33 1.15 10.22 -5.55
CA GLY A 33 0.17 11.12 -4.98
C GLY A 33 -1.00 10.40 -4.33
N PRO A 34 -1.97 11.15 -3.81
CA PRO A 34 -3.13 10.57 -3.16
C PRO A 34 -4.17 10.12 -4.17
N VAL A 35 -4.85 9.02 -3.85
CA VAL A 35 -5.97 8.50 -4.61
C VAL A 35 -7.11 8.22 -3.66
N SER A 36 -8.29 8.75 -3.95
CA SER A 36 -9.47 8.48 -3.13
C SER A 36 -9.90 7.03 -3.28
N LEU A 37 -10.19 6.39 -2.14
CA LEU A 37 -10.71 5.03 -2.15
C LEU A 37 -12.18 5.05 -2.54
N GLU A 38 -12.60 4.04 -3.30
CA GLU A 38 -13.98 3.89 -3.76
C GLU A 38 -14.61 2.67 -3.10
N ASN A 39 -15.94 2.67 -3.01
CA ASN A 39 -16.70 1.54 -2.48
C ASN A 39 -16.23 1.11 -1.08
N PHE A 40 -15.92 2.08 -0.24
CA PHE A 40 -15.41 1.81 1.11
C PHE A 40 -16.51 1.20 1.96
N GLN A 41 -16.18 0.08 2.63
CA GLN A 41 -17.08 -0.57 3.57
C GLN A 41 -16.29 -0.95 4.81
N GLY A 42 -16.58 -0.30 5.93
CA GLY A 42 -15.96 -0.59 7.20
C GLY A 42 -16.82 -1.50 8.05
N THR A 43 -16.18 -2.40 8.78
CA THR A 43 -16.81 -3.31 9.73
C THR A 43 -16.05 -3.30 11.04
N ASP A 44 -16.53 -4.06 12.03
CA ASP A 44 -15.85 -4.16 13.32
C ASP A 44 -14.47 -4.82 13.20
N THR A 45 -14.24 -5.62 12.16
CA THR A 45 -13.02 -6.40 12.04
C THR A 45 -12.08 -5.88 10.96
N GLY A 46 -12.50 -4.89 10.17
CA GLY A 46 -11.66 -4.35 9.12
C GLY A 46 -12.43 -3.50 8.13
N PHE A 47 -11.91 -3.41 6.91
CA PHE A 47 -12.61 -2.67 5.86
C PHE A 47 -12.24 -3.23 4.50
N SER A 48 -13.03 -2.88 3.49
CA SER A 48 -12.70 -3.15 2.10
C SER A 48 -12.89 -1.87 1.29
N ALA A 49 -12.13 -1.75 0.21
CA ALA A 49 -12.21 -0.57 -0.67
C ALA A 49 -11.52 -0.88 -1.99
N ASP A 50 -11.80 -0.05 -2.98
CA ASP A 50 -11.19 -0.15 -4.30
C ASP A 50 -10.32 1.07 -4.56
N MET A 51 -9.20 0.87 -5.26
CA MET A 51 -8.34 1.94 -5.75
C MET A 51 -8.31 1.86 -7.26
N PRO A 52 -8.81 2.89 -7.98
CA PRO A 52 -8.72 2.89 -9.44
C PRO A 52 -7.27 2.93 -9.89
N ALA A 53 -6.93 2.19 -10.92
CA ALA A 53 -5.57 2.08 -11.42
C ALA A 53 -5.59 1.86 -12.93
N GLY A 54 -5.56 2.96 -13.70
CA GLY A 54 -5.58 2.88 -15.15
C GLY A 54 -6.84 2.18 -15.67
N PRO A 55 -6.68 1.15 -16.52
CA PRO A 55 -7.83 0.42 -17.08
C PRO A 55 -8.44 -0.57 -16.11
N GLY A 56 -7.90 -0.71 -14.90
CA GLY A 56 -8.41 -1.65 -13.90
C GLY A 56 -8.48 -1.02 -12.53
N LYS A 57 -8.39 -1.86 -11.52
CA LYS A 57 -8.41 -1.39 -10.13
C LYS A 57 -7.74 -2.39 -9.22
N HIS A 58 -7.40 -1.94 -8.02
CA HIS A 58 -6.98 -2.81 -6.93
C HIS A 58 -8.10 -2.86 -5.91
N HIS A 59 -8.50 -4.07 -5.54
CA HIS A 59 -9.48 -4.27 -4.46
C HIS A 59 -8.73 -4.64 -3.20
N PHE A 60 -8.98 -3.90 -2.11
CA PHE A 60 -8.33 -4.13 -0.83
C PHE A 60 -9.29 -4.74 0.17
N GLU A 61 -8.81 -5.77 0.87
CA GLU A 61 -9.47 -6.34 2.04
C GLU A 61 -8.50 -6.18 3.21
N ALA A 62 -8.90 -5.42 4.21
CA ALA A 62 -8.05 -5.15 5.36
C ALA A 62 -8.68 -5.73 6.62
N VAL A 63 -7.86 -6.37 7.45
CA VAL A 63 -8.28 -6.93 8.73
C VAL A 63 -7.45 -6.26 9.82
N TYR A 64 -8.11 -5.76 10.87
CA TYR A 64 -7.42 -5.11 11.97
C TYR A 64 -6.54 -6.11 12.72
N THR A 65 -5.33 -5.67 13.07
CA THR A 65 -4.39 -6.43 13.89
C THR A 65 -4.04 -5.57 15.11
N PRO A 66 -3.34 -6.14 16.11
CA PRO A 66 -3.00 -5.34 17.30
C PRO A 66 -2.20 -4.08 17.00
N ASP A 67 -1.40 -4.05 15.93
CA ASP A 67 -0.55 -2.89 15.63
C ASP A 67 -0.92 -2.19 14.31
N GLY A 68 -1.97 -2.62 13.63
CA GLY A 68 -2.33 -1.99 12.37
C GLY A 68 -3.37 -2.78 11.59
N ILE A 69 -3.05 -3.11 10.35
CA ILE A 69 -3.92 -3.88 9.47
C ILE A 69 -3.09 -4.87 8.64
N GLN A 70 -3.72 -5.99 8.31
CA GLN A 70 -3.21 -6.93 7.32
C GLN A 70 -4.06 -6.75 6.07
N VAL A 71 -3.44 -6.39 4.96
CA VAL A 71 -4.14 -6.06 3.72
C VAL A 71 -3.89 -7.13 2.68
N THR A 72 -4.96 -7.56 2.02
CA THR A 72 -4.88 -8.38 0.82
C THR A 72 -5.37 -7.52 -0.34
N GLY A 73 -4.52 -7.34 -1.34
CA GLY A 73 -4.87 -6.61 -2.54
C GLY A 73 -5.08 -7.56 -3.71
N THR A 74 -6.13 -7.33 -4.49
CA THR A 74 -6.41 -8.08 -5.71
C THR A 74 -6.36 -7.11 -6.87
N VAL A 75 -5.52 -7.39 -7.85
CA VAL A 75 -5.46 -6.58 -9.07
C VAL A 75 -6.53 -7.10 -10.02
N ILE A 76 -7.43 -6.21 -10.45
CA ILE A 76 -8.53 -6.56 -11.33
C ILE A 76 -8.37 -5.79 -12.63
N MET A 77 -8.33 -6.52 -13.74
CA MET A 77 -8.23 -5.95 -15.09
C MET A 77 -9.39 -6.46 -15.90
N GLU A 78 -10.14 -5.52 -16.53
CA GLU A 78 -11.29 -5.86 -17.36
C GLU A 78 -12.28 -6.78 -16.63
N GLY A 79 -12.49 -6.49 -15.34
CA GLY A 79 -13.43 -7.24 -14.51
C GLY A 79 -12.92 -8.59 -14.03
N LYS A 80 -11.66 -8.93 -14.29
CA LYS A 80 -11.11 -10.25 -13.93
C LYS A 80 -9.92 -10.09 -12.97
N PRO A 81 -9.85 -10.91 -11.91
CA PRO A 81 -8.68 -10.89 -11.05
C PRO A 81 -7.48 -11.49 -11.79
N VAL A 82 -6.36 -10.76 -11.75
CA VAL A 82 -5.13 -11.19 -12.43
C VAL A 82 -3.97 -11.40 -11.46
N GLY A 83 -4.13 -11.10 -10.20
CA GLY A 83 -3.09 -11.33 -9.21
C GLY A 83 -3.51 -10.82 -7.85
N THR A 84 -2.81 -11.32 -6.81
CA THR A 84 -3.03 -10.88 -5.43
C THR A 84 -1.70 -10.62 -4.76
N TYR A 85 -1.74 -9.80 -3.72
CA TYR A 85 -0.59 -9.54 -2.88
C TYR A 85 -1.06 -9.21 -1.47
N THR A 86 -0.18 -9.34 -0.50
CA THR A 86 -0.49 -9.01 0.89
C THR A 86 0.54 -8.04 1.43
N ALA A 87 0.13 -7.27 2.42
CA ALA A 87 1.02 -6.36 3.10
C ALA A 87 0.53 -6.15 4.52
N HIS A 88 1.48 -5.98 5.44
CA HIS A 88 1.16 -5.58 6.80
C HIS A 88 1.45 -4.08 6.92
N MET A 89 0.46 -3.33 7.40
CA MET A 89 0.59 -1.88 7.55
C MET A 89 0.42 -1.53 9.02
N LYS A 90 1.32 -0.72 9.54
CA LYS A 90 1.30 -0.34 10.94
C LYS A 90 0.55 0.97 11.11
N LYS A 91 -0.23 1.05 12.17
CA LYS A 91 -0.89 2.29 12.54
C LYS A 91 0.16 3.32 12.92
N THR A 92 0.00 4.54 12.43
CA THR A 92 0.94 5.62 12.68
C THR A 92 0.17 6.91 12.98
N ASP A 93 0.83 7.83 13.65
CA ASP A 93 0.26 9.15 13.95
C ASP A 93 0.63 10.18 12.89
N SER A 94 1.45 9.80 11.90
CA SER A 94 1.96 10.72 10.90
C SER A 94 1.27 10.50 9.55
N ASP A 95 0.95 11.60 8.88
CA ASP A 95 0.44 11.55 7.51
C ASP A 95 1.56 11.68 6.47
N LEU A 96 2.81 11.57 6.91
CA LEU A 96 3.95 11.69 6.01
C LEU A 96 4.29 10.35 5.39
N LEU A 97 4.53 10.37 4.09
CA LEU A 97 4.94 9.20 3.35
C LEU A 97 6.47 9.17 3.28
N PRO A 98 7.12 8.16 3.88
CA PRO A 98 8.58 8.05 3.76
C PRO A 98 9.02 7.80 2.32
N ALA A 99 10.28 8.08 2.04
CA ALA A 99 10.86 7.74 0.75
C ALA A 99 10.80 6.22 0.56
N ASP A 100 10.56 5.80 -0.68
CA ASP A 100 10.53 4.37 -0.97
C ASP A 100 11.91 3.75 -0.74
N PRO A 101 11.96 2.49 -0.28
CA PRO A 101 13.24 1.81 -0.16
C PRO A 101 13.86 1.66 -1.54
N GLU A 102 15.19 1.68 -1.58
CA GLU A 102 15.87 1.39 -2.82
C GLU A 102 15.58 -0.05 -3.17
N GLY A 103 14.99 -0.24 -4.32
CA GLY A 103 14.53 -1.54 -4.70
C GLY A 103 15.65 -2.49 -5.05
N PRO A 104 15.30 -3.74 -5.31
CA PRO A 104 16.27 -4.74 -5.73
C PRO A 104 16.94 -4.39 -7.05
N SER A 105 16.43 -3.40 -7.70
CA SER A 105 17.09 -2.86 -8.87
C SER A 105 18.26 -2.02 -8.44
N GLY A 106 18.63 -2.07 -7.58
CA GLY A 106 19.67 -1.26 -7.33
C GLY A 106 20.90 -1.84 -6.89
N PRO A 107 20.94 -2.01 -7.08
CA PRO A 107 21.83 -2.16 -6.53
C PRO A 107 22.33 -1.97 -6.02
N PRO A 108 22.57 -2.10 -5.80
CA PRO A 108 23.20 -1.88 -5.26
C PRO A 108 23.70 -1.87 -4.91
N ASP A 109 23.73 -1.80 -4.79
CA ASP A 109 24.49 -1.66 -4.60
C ASP A 109 24.86 -1.44 -4.42
N GLY A 110 24.76 -1.29 -4.35
CA GLY A 110 25.31 -0.81 -4.46
C GLY A 110 25.53 -0.59 -4.22
N PRO A 111 25.75 -0.43 -4.30
CA PRO A 111 26.21 -0.16 -4.14
C PRO A 111 26.08 -0.15 -3.94
N GLY A 112 26.04 -0.04 -3.67
CA GLY A 112 26.15 0.16 -3.70
C GLY A 112 25.99 -0.08 -3.29
N GLY A 113 25.99 -0.24 -2.89
CA GLY A 113 26.10 -0.24 -2.89
C GLY A 113 26.13 -0.68 -2.37
N PRO A 114 26.07 -0.53 -1.90
CA PRO A 114 26.23 -0.86 -1.75
C PRO A 114 26.43 -1.26 -1.40
N PRO A 115 26.48 -1.02 -0.95
CA PRO A 115 26.71 -1.28 -0.90
C PRO A 115 26.83 -1.53 -0.53
N PRO A 116 26.94 -1.31 -0.20
CA PRO A 116 27.09 -1.38 -0.17
C PRO A 116 27.22 -1.59 0.16
N MET A 117 27.10 -1.26 0.47
CA MET A 117 27.29 -1.18 0.31
C MET A 117 27.74 -1.28 0.42
N HIS A 118 27.96 -1.06 0.76
CA HIS A 118 28.45 -1.01 0.46
C HIS A 118 28.90 -1.08 0.44
N PRO A 119 29.10 -0.89 0.76
CA PRO A 119 29.71 -0.57 0.50
C PRO A 119 29.77 -0.66 0.31
#